data_489fb98fc5c645e82ab0d9b2996a61cf
#
_entry.id   489fb98fc5c645e82ab0d9b2996a61cf
#
_cell.length_a   1.000
_cell.length_b   1.000
_cell.length_c   1.000
_cell.angle_alpha   90.00
_cell.angle_beta   90.00
_cell.angle_gamma   90.00
#
_symmetry.space_group_name_H-M   'P 1'
#
loop_
_entity.id
_entity.type
_entity.pdbx_description
1 polymer ?
#
loop_
_entity_poly.entity_id
_entity_poly.type
_entity_poly.pdbx_seq_one_letter_code
_entity_poly.pdbx_strand_id
1 'polypeptide(L)'
;METGVPHRPVLYQEIIQYLAPFSPGRYLDCTAGAGGHSKGILEASAPDGQLVALDLDPDAVALARATLAPFGSRAIVIHASYTESAQVLAEIGWQKVDGIVLDLGVSSMQLDRA
;
A
#
# COMPACT_ATOMS: atom_id res chain seq x y z
N MET A 1 -10.01 -13.84 -19.43
CA MET A 1 -9.93 -13.88 -19.02
C MET A 1 -9.86 -13.80 -18.39
N GLU A 2 -9.89 -13.46 -18.60
CA GLU A 2 -9.78 -13.39 -18.12
C GLU A 2 -9.64 -13.49 -17.39
N THR A 3 -9.67 -13.51 -17.39
CA THR A 3 -9.60 -13.97 -16.85
C THR A 3 -8.89 -13.87 -16.02
N GLY A 4 -8.48 -14.06 -16.09
CA GLY A 4 -7.48 -14.11 -15.21
C GLY A 4 -7.13 -12.89 -14.59
N VAL A 5 -7.23 -12.16 -15.17
CA VAL A 5 -7.17 -10.97 -14.82
C VAL A 5 -7.65 -10.56 -13.57
N PRO A 6 -8.49 -11.11 -13.01
CA PRO A 6 -9.19 -10.58 -11.95
C PRO A 6 -8.48 -10.32 -10.71
N HIS A 7 -7.39 -10.88 -10.50
CA HIS A 7 -6.72 -10.69 -9.25
C HIS A 7 -5.87 -9.47 -9.22
N ARG A 8 -5.68 -8.85 -10.37
CA ARG A 8 -4.89 -7.64 -10.41
C ARG A 8 -5.82 -6.49 -10.72
N PRO A 9 -5.87 -5.48 -9.89
CA PRO A 9 -6.76 -4.35 -10.16
C PRO A 9 -6.47 -3.75 -11.52
N VAL A 10 -7.52 -3.37 -12.20
CA VAL A 10 -7.37 -2.75 -13.49
C VAL A 10 -6.47 -1.56 -13.46
N LEU A 11 -6.48 -0.81 -12.37
CA LEU A 11 -5.70 0.40 -12.24
C LEU A 11 -4.33 0.19 -11.62
N TYR A 12 -3.89 -1.06 -11.52
CA TYR A 12 -2.65 -1.34 -10.83
C TYR A 12 -1.47 -0.57 -11.44
N GLN A 13 -1.27 -0.70 -12.73
CA GLN A 13 -0.14 -0.04 -13.37
C GLN A 13 -0.31 1.46 -13.39
N GLU A 14 -1.53 1.93 -13.56
CA GLU A 14 -1.80 3.35 -13.53
C GLU A 14 -1.49 3.93 -12.17
N ILE A 15 -1.81 3.23 -11.10
CA ILE A 15 -1.49 3.69 -9.77
C ILE A 15 0.01 3.81 -9.59
N ILE A 16 0.75 2.80 -10.01
CA ILE A 16 2.20 2.82 -9.91
C ILE A 16 2.79 3.96 -10.74
N GLN A 17 2.30 4.13 -11.97
CA GLN A 17 2.79 5.20 -12.82
C GLN A 17 2.49 6.58 -12.26
N TYR A 18 1.27 6.76 -11.74
CA TYR A 18 0.88 8.05 -11.21
C TYR A 18 1.68 8.38 -9.94
N LEU A 19 1.84 7.39 -9.08
CA LEU A 19 2.57 7.58 -7.85
C LEU A 19 4.05 7.80 -8.13
N ALA A 20 4.58 7.21 -9.19
CA ALA A 20 5.97 7.32 -9.60
C ALA A 20 6.93 7.12 -8.42
N PRO A 21 6.88 5.94 -7.80
CA PRO A 21 7.71 5.72 -6.62
C PRO A 21 9.20 5.86 -6.94
N PHE A 22 9.93 6.40 -5.98
CA PHE A 22 11.36 6.60 -6.17
C PHE A 22 12.12 6.23 -4.90
N SER A 23 13.43 6.13 -5.02
CA SER A 23 14.28 5.81 -3.88
C SER A 23 15.14 7.02 -3.53
N PRO A 24 15.18 7.38 -2.25
CA PRO A 24 14.50 6.78 -1.11
C PRO A 24 13.18 7.49 -0.81
N GLY A 25 12.09 6.90 -1.18
CA GLY A 25 10.77 7.48 -0.90
C GLY A 25 10.08 6.75 0.24
N ARG A 26 9.07 7.37 0.82
CA ARG A 26 8.23 6.79 1.85
C ARG A 26 6.79 6.79 1.40
N TYR A 27 6.14 5.65 1.52
CA TYR A 27 4.80 5.47 0.98
C TYR A 27 3.87 4.85 2.01
N LEU A 28 2.59 5.19 1.89
CA LEU A 28 1.55 4.64 2.76
C LEU A 28 0.50 3.98 1.88
N ASP A 29 0.19 2.74 2.18
CA ASP A 29 -0.88 2.00 1.53
C ASP A 29 -1.96 1.76 2.57
N CYS A 30 -3.08 2.44 2.46
CA CYS A 30 -4.12 2.43 3.48
C CYS A 30 -5.05 1.23 3.39
N THR A 31 -4.99 0.47 2.31
CA THR A 31 -5.79 -0.73 2.17
C THR A 31 -4.93 -1.79 1.50
N ALA A 32 -4.07 -2.38 2.30
CA ALA A 32 -3.05 -3.28 1.76
C ALA A 32 -3.61 -4.51 1.05
N GLY A 33 -4.72 -5.03 1.50
CA GLY A 33 -5.25 -6.27 0.95
C GLY A 33 -4.20 -7.36 1.06
N ALA A 34 -3.91 -8.03 -0.05
CA ALA A 34 -2.89 -9.07 -0.05
C ALA A 34 -1.49 -8.54 -0.34
N GLY A 35 -1.33 -7.23 -0.45
CA GLY A 35 -0.03 -6.62 -0.63
C GLY A 35 0.37 -6.35 -2.07
N GLY A 36 -0.57 -6.44 -3.02
CA GLY A 36 -0.24 -6.28 -4.43
C GLY A 36 0.30 -4.91 -4.80
N HIS A 37 -0.41 -3.84 -4.43
CA HIS A 37 0.07 -2.50 -4.72
C HIS A 37 1.32 -2.19 -3.92
N SER A 38 1.36 -2.62 -2.67
CA SER A 38 2.52 -2.39 -1.82
C SER A 38 3.77 -3.01 -2.40
N LYS A 39 3.65 -4.24 -2.92
CA LYS A 39 4.78 -4.91 -3.54
C LYS A 39 5.29 -4.11 -4.73
N GLY A 40 4.37 -3.64 -5.58
CA GLY A 40 4.75 -2.85 -6.75
C GLY A 40 5.45 -1.56 -6.37
N ILE A 41 4.97 -0.89 -5.33
CA ILE A 41 5.58 0.34 -4.86
C ILE A 41 6.99 0.06 -4.35
N LEU A 42 7.17 -1.00 -3.60
CA LEU A 42 8.49 -1.34 -3.06
C LEU A 42 9.46 -1.73 -4.17
N GLU A 43 8.98 -2.45 -5.18
CA GLU A 43 9.83 -2.79 -6.31
C GLU A 43 10.24 -1.55 -7.08
N ALA A 44 9.29 -0.64 -7.31
CA ALA A 44 9.57 0.56 -8.09
C ALA A 44 10.42 1.57 -7.33
N SER A 45 10.45 1.48 -6.01
CA SER A 45 11.24 2.40 -5.18
C SER A 45 12.52 1.76 -4.63
N ALA A 46 12.95 0.66 -5.23
CA ALA A 46 14.19 0.03 -4.81
C ALA A 46 15.36 0.98 -5.08
N PRO A 47 16.44 0.90 -4.30
CA PRO A 47 16.65 -0.06 -3.24
C PRO A 47 16.19 0.40 -1.86
N ASP A 48 15.93 1.69 -1.66
CA ASP A 48 15.74 2.21 -0.32
C ASP A 48 14.35 2.74 -0.02
N GLY A 49 13.42 2.61 -0.94
CA GLY A 49 12.04 3.04 -0.68
C GLY A 49 11.42 2.22 0.44
N GLN A 50 10.60 2.88 1.24
CA GLN A 50 9.96 2.28 2.41
C GLN A 50 8.45 2.44 2.31
N LEU A 51 7.73 1.53 2.96
CA LEU A 51 6.28 1.55 2.88
C LEU A 51 5.66 1.06 4.19
N VAL A 52 4.61 1.75 4.60
CA VAL A 52 3.73 1.31 5.67
C VAL A 52 2.43 0.91 5.03
N ALA A 53 1.97 -0.29 5.32
CA ALA A 53 0.71 -0.82 4.79
C ALA A 53 -0.25 -1.09 5.92
N LEU A 54 -1.49 -0.65 5.77
CA LEU A 54 -2.52 -0.81 6.78
C LEU A 54 -3.67 -1.64 6.23
N ASP A 55 -4.27 -2.44 7.08
CA ASP A 55 -5.53 -3.10 6.74
C ASP A 55 -6.26 -3.46 8.04
N LEU A 56 -7.60 -3.44 7.98
CA LEU A 56 -8.41 -3.81 9.12
C LEU A 56 -8.64 -5.31 9.22
N ASP A 57 -8.49 -6.02 8.12
CA ASP A 57 -8.74 -7.44 8.07
C ASP A 57 -7.47 -8.18 8.50
N PRO A 58 -7.51 -8.92 9.62
CA PRO A 58 -6.32 -9.63 10.07
C PRO A 58 -5.82 -10.67 9.07
N ASP A 59 -6.71 -11.24 8.26
CA ASP A 59 -6.27 -12.19 7.25
C ASP A 59 -5.52 -11.47 6.13
N ALA A 60 -5.97 -10.28 5.75
CA ALA A 60 -5.27 -9.48 4.77
C ALA A 60 -3.91 -9.04 5.29
N VAL A 61 -3.85 -8.69 6.58
CA VAL A 61 -2.57 -8.32 7.19
C VAL A 61 -1.60 -9.48 7.13
N ALA A 62 -2.07 -10.69 7.43
CA ALA A 62 -1.20 -11.87 7.39
C ALA A 62 -0.70 -12.14 5.97
N LEU A 63 -1.57 -12.01 4.98
CA LEU A 63 -1.18 -12.21 3.59
C LEU A 63 -0.20 -11.14 3.14
N ALA A 64 -0.44 -9.89 3.51
CA ALA A 64 0.45 -8.81 3.15
C ALA A 64 1.83 -8.99 3.78
N ARG A 65 1.88 -9.43 5.02
CA ARG A 65 3.16 -9.70 5.67
C ARG A 65 3.92 -10.77 4.95
N ALA A 66 3.24 -11.82 4.51
CA ALA A 66 3.89 -12.89 3.75
C ALA A 66 4.38 -12.39 2.40
N THR A 67 3.55 -11.62 1.70
CA THR A 67 3.89 -11.10 0.39
C THR A 67 5.09 -10.14 0.46
N LEU A 68 5.14 -9.34 1.52
CA LEU A 68 6.14 -8.29 1.63
C LEU A 68 7.38 -8.70 2.45
N ALA A 69 7.39 -9.91 2.96
CA ALA A 69 8.53 -10.40 3.74
C ALA A 69 9.88 -10.23 3.03
N PRO A 70 9.98 -10.47 1.72
CA PRO A 70 11.27 -10.32 1.05
C PRO A 70 11.85 -8.92 1.09
N PHE A 71 11.03 -7.91 1.36
CA PHE A 71 11.52 -6.52 1.40
C PHE A 71 12.11 -6.15 2.75
N GLY A 72 11.97 -7.02 3.74
CA GLY A 72 12.59 -6.80 5.05
C GLY A 72 12.06 -5.55 5.72
N SER A 73 12.97 -4.78 6.29
CA SER A 73 12.59 -3.60 7.06
C SER A 73 12.03 -2.46 6.22
N ARG A 74 12.07 -2.58 4.90
CA ARG A 74 11.47 -1.57 4.03
C ARG A 74 9.95 -1.60 4.08
N ALA A 75 9.37 -2.71 4.52
CA ALA A 75 7.92 -2.89 4.57
C ALA A 75 7.45 -3.06 6.00
N ILE A 76 6.50 -2.24 6.41
CA ILE A 76 5.90 -2.32 7.74
C ILE A 76 4.41 -2.51 7.54
N VAL A 77 3.87 -3.64 7.99
CA VAL A 77 2.45 -3.95 7.83
C VAL A 77 1.78 -3.91 9.18
N ILE A 78 0.74 -3.11 9.31
CA ILE A 78 0.08 -2.88 10.58
C ILE A 78 -1.42 -3.12 10.47
N HIS A 79 -1.97 -3.80 11.46
CA HIS A 79 -3.40 -4.03 11.56
C HIS A 79 -4.05 -2.77 12.12
N ALA A 80 -4.56 -1.92 11.25
CA ALA A 80 -5.14 -0.64 11.65
C ALA A 80 -6.02 -0.12 10.53
N SER A 81 -6.92 0.78 10.90
CA SER A 81 -7.76 1.49 9.94
C SER A 81 -6.98 2.63 9.32
N TYR A 82 -7.34 3.00 8.11
CA TYR A 82 -6.71 4.17 7.48
C TYR A 82 -6.98 5.45 8.28
N THR A 83 -8.04 5.46 9.10
CA THR A 83 -8.32 6.61 9.95
C THR A 83 -7.28 6.77 11.04
N GLU A 84 -6.47 5.74 11.28
CA GLU A 84 -5.43 5.77 12.28
C GLU A 84 -4.07 6.08 11.66
N SER A 85 -4.03 6.36 10.37
CA SER A 85 -2.75 6.48 9.66
C SER A 85 -1.85 7.56 10.25
N ALA A 86 -2.40 8.70 10.61
CA ALA A 86 -1.57 9.77 11.16
C ALA A 86 -0.90 9.33 12.46
N GLN A 87 -1.65 8.64 13.31
CA GLN A 87 -1.10 8.15 14.56
C GLN A 87 -0.03 7.08 14.32
N VAL A 88 -0.31 6.17 13.40
CA VAL A 88 0.64 5.10 13.08
C VAL A 88 1.93 5.69 12.56
N LEU A 89 1.85 6.65 11.65
CA LEU A 89 3.05 7.27 11.09
C LEU A 89 3.82 8.02 12.17
N ALA A 90 3.11 8.70 13.06
CA ALA A 90 3.78 9.41 14.16
C ALA A 90 4.53 8.44 15.07
N GLU A 91 3.95 7.29 15.35
CA GLU A 91 4.60 6.29 16.20
C GLU A 91 5.83 5.70 15.53
N ILE A 92 5.84 5.60 14.21
CA ILE A 92 6.99 5.11 13.47
C ILE A 92 8.05 6.19 13.33
N GLY A 93 7.66 7.44 13.47
CA GLY A 93 8.58 8.55 13.33
C GLY A 93 8.59 9.19 11.95
N TRP A 94 7.57 8.90 11.13
CA TRP A 94 7.46 9.51 9.81
C TRP A 94 6.60 10.75 9.89
N GLN A 95 7.17 11.89 9.60
CA GLN A 95 6.43 13.14 9.64
C GLN A 95 5.68 13.41 8.35
N LYS A 96 6.10 12.78 7.27
CA LYS A 96 5.42 12.92 5.99
C LYS A 96 5.72 11.72 5.12
N VAL A 97 4.93 11.57 4.06
CA VAL A 97 5.14 10.52 3.07
C VAL A 97 5.18 11.15 1.70
N ASP A 98 5.78 10.45 0.75
CA ASP A 98 5.88 10.91 -0.62
C ASP A 98 4.68 10.51 -1.45
N GLY A 99 3.93 9.54 -1.00
CA GLY A 99 2.72 9.13 -1.69
C GLY A 99 1.83 8.28 -0.83
N ILE A 100 0.54 8.28 -1.14
CA ILE A 100 -0.47 7.53 -0.41
C ILE A 100 -1.35 6.80 -1.40
N VAL A 101 -1.58 5.52 -1.15
CA VAL A 101 -2.54 4.74 -1.91
C VAL A 101 -3.71 4.44 -1.02
N LEU A 102 -4.90 4.72 -1.53
CA LEU A 102 -6.12 4.46 -0.80
C LEU A 102 -7.02 3.70 -1.76
N ASP A 103 -6.72 2.43 -1.93
CA ASP A 103 -7.43 1.61 -2.88
C ASP A 103 -8.63 0.95 -2.24
N LEU A 104 -9.78 1.54 -2.45
CA LEU A 104 -11.03 1.03 -1.91
C LEU A 104 -11.85 0.32 -2.97
N GLY A 105 -11.25 -0.03 -4.09
CA GLY A 105 -11.94 -0.69 -5.16
C GLY A 105 -13.01 0.21 -5.73
N VAL A 106 -14.14 -0.38 -6.09
CA VAL A 106 -15.20 0.46 -6.64
C VAL A 106 -15.71 1.46 -5.64
N SER A 107 -15.50 1.21 -4.36
CA SER A 107 -15.97 2.15 -3.36
C SER A 107 -15.20 3.44 -3.39
N SER A 108 -13.98 3.42 -3.88
CA SER A 108 -13.17 4.63 -3.86
C SER A 108 -13.80 5.73 -4.69
N MET A 109 -14.50 5.37 -5.74
CA MET A 109 -15.12 6.37 -6.57
C MET A 109 -16.25 7.06 -5.84
N GLN A 110 -16.96 6.34 -5.00
CA GLN A 110 -18.02 6.94 -4.24
C GLN A 110 -17.48 7.82 -3.14
N LEU A 111 -16.36 7.43 -2.58
CA LEU A 111 -15.74 8.25 -1.55
C LEU A 111 -15.27 9.58 -2.13
N ASP A 112 -14.81 9.57 -3.35
CA ASP A 112 -14.34 10.78 -3.96
C ASP A 112 -15.43 11.82 -4.09
N ARG A 113 -16.65 11.36 -4.11
CA ARG A 113 -17.76 12.29 -4.24
C ARG A 113 -18.33 12.72 -2.91
N ALA A 114 -17.90 12.12 -1.87
CA ALA A 114 -18.41 12.49 -0.55
C ALA A 114 -17.69 13.72 0.02
#